data_2ae571d1413074142d9d08616f397704
#
_entry.id   2ae571d1413074142d9d08616f397704
#
_cell.length_a   1.000
_cell.length_b   1.000
_cell.length_c   1.000
_cell.angle_alpha   90.00
_cell.angle_beta   90.00
_cell.angle_gamma   90.00
#
_symmetry.space_group_name_H-M   'P 1'
#
loop_
_entity.id
_entity.type
_entity.pdbx_description
1 polymer ?
#
loop_
_entity_poly.entity_id
_entity_poly.type
_entity_poly.pdbx_seq_one_letter_code
_entity_poly.pdbx_strand_id
1 'polypeptide(L)'
;MSSESKYLNISYQNFFERSLMDSDPELHKTIIDELKRQQQHIELIASENIVSKAVLEAQSSILTNKYAEGYPGKRYYAGCEHVDETETLAIERLKKLFNCKFANVQPHSGAQANGAVYLALLKPGDTIMGMSLNSGGHLTHGSKASLSGKWFNAIGYDVDKNSGLIDYEKVEKLALEHKPKLIIAGGSAY
;
A
#
# COMPACT_ATOMS: atom_id res chain seq x y z
N MET A 1 -23.64 -13.55 -37.98
CA MET A 1 -22.43 -12.82 -38.42
C MET A 1 -21.67 -12.48 -37.12
N SER A 2 -20.57 -13.16 -36.89
CA SER A 2 -19.90 -13.24 -35.61
C SER A 2 -19.16 -11.95 -35.23
N SER A 3 -19.18 -11.65 -33.96
CA SER A 3 -18.54 -10.48 -33.29
C SER A 3 -17.00 -10.50 -33.31
N GLU A 4 -16.38 -11.45 -33.98
CA GLU A 4 -14.93 -11.68 -33.97
C GLU A 4 -14.11 -10.79 -34.91
N SER A 5 -14.76 -10.06 -35.81
CA SER A 5 -14.04 -9.29 -36.84
C SER A 5 -13.62 -7.87 -36.45
N LYS A 6 -14.04 -7.39 -35.29
CA LYS A 6 -13.83 -5.97 -34.91
C LYS A 6 -12.43 -5.69 -34.32
N TYR A 7 -11.71 -6.71 -33.90
CA TYR A 7 -10.43 -6.54 -33.20
C TYR A 7 -9.17 -6.86 -34.04
N LEU A 8 -9.33 -7.31 -35.28
CA LEU A 8 -8.21 -7.81 -36.11
C LEU A 8 -7.59 -6.78 -37.07
N ASN A 9 -8.04 -5.54 -37.07
CA ASN A 9 -7.49 -4.47 -37.93
C ASN A 9 -6.78 -3.36 -37.14
N ILE A 10 -6.16 -3.67 -36.02
CA ILE A 10 -5.24 -2.72 -35.38
C ILE A 10 -3.93 -2.76 -36.18
N SER A 11 -3.72 -1.76 -37.02
CA SER A 11 -2.39 -1.51 -37.61
C SER A 11 -1.39 -1.37 -36.46
N TYR A 12 -0.35 -2.21 -36.44
CA TYR A 12 0.76 -2.11 -35.48
C TYR A 12 1.57 -0.82 -35.64
N GLN A 13 1.36 -0.08 -36.73
CA GLN A 13 1.91 1.25 -36.90
C GLN A 13 1.36 2.18 -35.80
N ASN A 14 2.24 2.80 -35.07
CA ASN A 14 1.98 3.71 -33.96
C ASN A 14 1.37 3.06 -32.67
N PHE A 15 1.42 1.74 -32.54
CA PHE A 15 0.90 1.05 -31.35
C PHE A 15 1.47 1.62 -30.03
N PHE A 16 2.80 1.85 -30.00
CA PHE A 16 3.48 2.37 -28.82
C PHE A 16 3.36 3.89 -28.61
N GLU A 17 2.82 4.62 -29.60
CA GLU A 17 2.71 6.08 -29.57
C GLU A 17 1.28 6.56 -29.33
N ARG A 18 0.30 5.68 -29.40
CA ARG A 18 -1.11 6.01 -29.21
C ARG A 18 -1.37 6.46 -27.77
N SER A 19 -2.13 7.53 -27.64
CA SER A 19 -2.66 7.95 -26.34
C SER A 19 -3.69 6.95 -25.81
N LEU A 20 -3.98 6.99 -24.51
CA LEU A 20 -5.06 6.20 -23.94
C LEU A 20 -6.41 6.57 -24.57
N MET A 21 -6.63 7.86 -24.86
CA MET A 21 -7.86 8.32 -25.52
C MET A 21 -8.07 7.68 -26.90
N ASP A 22 -6.97 7.47 -27.65
CA ASP A 22 -7.05 6.87 -28.99
C ASP A 22 -7.12 5.33 -28.95
N SER A 23 -6.58 4.72 -27.87
CA SER A 23 -6.50 3.28 -27.72
C SER A 23 -7.72 2.70 -27.01
N ASP A 24 -8.19 3.38 -25.97
CA ASP A 24 -9.36 3.00 -25.16
C ASP A 24 -10.10 4.24 -24.65
N PRO A 25 -10.97 4.82 -25.49
CA PRO A 25 -11.73 6.02 -25.14
C PRO A 25 -12.71 5.77 -23.99
N GLU A 26 -13.18 4.53 -23.79
CA GLU A 26 -14.08 4.19 -22.69
C GLU A 26 -13.35 4.29 -21.35
N LEU A 27 -12.17 3.70 -21.25
CA LEU A 27 -11.34 3.80 -20.04
C LEU A 27 -10.87 5.25 -19.82
N HIS A 28 -10.44 5.95 -20.87
CA HIS A 28 -10.06 7.37 -20.77
C HIS A 28 -11.20 8.20 -20.18
N LYS A 29 -12.43 7.98 -20.64
CA LYS A 29 -13.61 8.66 -20.09
C LYS A 29 -13.79 8.43 -18.60
N THR A 30 -13.62 7.20 -18.10
CA THR A 30 -13.78 6.92 -16.67
C THR A 30 -12.74 7.65 -15.82
N ILE A 31 -11.50 7.79 -16.31
CA ILE A 31 -10.43 8.54 -15.63
C ILE A 31 -10.77 10.04 -15.57
N ILE A 32 -11.32 10.60 -16.66
CA ILE A 32 -11.74 12.01 -16.66
C ILE A 32 -12.95 12.25 -15.75
N ASP A 33 -13.88 11.31 -15.71
CA ASP A 33 -15.05 11.41 -14.81
C ASP A 33 -14.60 11.31 -13.33
N GLU A 34 -13.63 10.45 -13.00
CA GLU A 34 -13.04 10.37 -11.65
C GLU A 34 -12.29 11.66 -11.28
N LEU A 35 -11.53 12.25 -12.21
CA LEU A 35 -10.91 13.55 -11.97
C LEU A 35 -11.94 14.62 -11.60
N LYS A 36 -13.07 14.68 -12.33
CA LYS A 36 -14.16 15.60 -12.02
C LYS A 36 -14.78 15.32 -10.66
N ARG A 37 -14.99 14.03 -10.33
CA ARG A 37 -15.48 13.64 -9.02
C ARG A 37 -14.58 14.16 -7.90
N GLN A 38 -13.28 13.92 -7.99
CA GLN A 38 -12.32 14.39 -6.98
C GLN A 38 -12.28 15.91 -6.85
N GLN A 39 -12.48 16.65 -7.94
CA GLN A 39 -12.52 18.12 -7.91
C GLN A 39 -13.83 18.70 -7.34
N GLN A 40 -14.92 17.96 -7.41
CA GLN A 40 -16.26 18.44 -7.05
C GLN A 40 -16.79 17.91 -5.72
N HIS A 41 -16.15 16.90 -5.15
CA HIS A 41 -16.56 16.27 -3.90
C HIS A 41 -15.52 16.45 -2.82
N ILE A 42 -15.97 16.64 -1.59
CA ILE A 42 -15.10 16.64 -0.42
C ILE A 42 -14.89 15.19 0.00
N GLU A 43 -13.63 14.75 0.01
CA GLU A 43 -13.26 13.42 0.47
C GLU A 43 -13.09 13.44 2.00
N LEU A 44 -13.81 12.54 2.69
CA LEU A 44 -13.78 12.42 4.16
C LEU A 44 -13.18 11.09 4.64
N ILE A 45 -12.56 10.31 3.74
CA ILE A 45 -11.87 9.09 4.10
C ILE A 45 -10.47 9.45 4.62
N ALA A 46 -10.27 9.31 5.94
CA ALA A 46 -9.05 9.76 6.62
C ALA A 46 -7.74 9.14 6.08
N SER A 47 -7.81 7.96 5.49
CA SER A 47 -6.66 7.25 4.93
C SER A 47 -6.34 7.58 3.47
N GLU A 48 -7.16 8.38 2.79
CA GLU A 48 -6.89 8.80 1.42
C GLU A 48 -5.92 9.99 1.36
N ASN A 49 -5.11 10.01 0.30
CA ASN A 49 -4.15 11.07 0.02
C ASN A 49 -4.14 11.42 -1.46
N ILE A 50 -4.38 12.69 -1.77
CA ILE A 50 -4.33 13.20 -3.16
C ILE A 50 -2.86 13.42 -3.52
N VAL A 51 -2.36 12.64 -4.47
CA VAL A 51 -0.97 12.71 -4.92
C VAL A 51 -0.73 13.85 -5.91
N SER A 52 0.52 14.34 -5.97
CA SER A 52 0.92 15.35 -6.93
C SER A 52 1.03 14.79 -8.36
N LYS A 53 0.99 15.69 -9.35
CA LYS A 53 1.25 15.33 -10.75
C LYS A 53 2.59 14.62 -10.92
N ALA A 54 3.64 15.06 -10.21
CA ALA A 54 4.96 14.43 -10.27
C ALA A 54 4.95 12.96 -9.83
N VAL A 55 4.14 12.62 -8.81
CA VAL A 55 3.96 11.22 -8.39
C VAL A 55 3.26 10.41 -9.48
N LEU A 56 2.22 10.96 -10.11
CA LEU A 56 1.53 10.29 -11.22
C LEU A 56 2.47 10.06 -12.41
N GLU A 57 3.28 11.05 -12.77
CA GLU A 57 4.27 10.93 -13.86
C GLU A 57 5.33 9.86 -13.56
N ALA A 58 5.84 9.80 -12.33
CA ALA A 58 6.80 8.78 -11.92
C ALA A 58 6.18 7.37 -11.97
N GLN A 59 4.94 7.22 -11.50
CA GLN A 59 4.23 5.94 -11.47
C GLN A 59 3.89 5.42 -12.86
N SER A 60 3.58 6.29 -13.82
CA SER A 60 3.26 5.94 -15.21
C SER A 60 4.48 5.91 -16.14
N SER A 61 5.68 5.91 -15.59
CA SER A 61 6.92 5.95 -16.38
C SER A 61 7.26 4.61 -17.04
N ILE A 62 8.24 4.64 -17.96
CA ILE A 62 8.78 3.47 -18.66
C ILE A 62 9.43 2.44 -17.72
N LEU A 63 9.69 2.80 -16.46
CA LEU A 63 10.16 1.86 -15.43
C LEU A 63 9.20 0.68 -15.25
N THR A 64 7.90 0.87 -15.56
CA THR A 64 6.90 -0.21 -15.59
C THR A 64 7.29 -1.38 -16.49
N ASN A 65 8.07 -1.15 -17.55
CA ASN A 65 8.49 -2.18 -18.48
C ASN A 65 9.62 -3.07 -17.95
N LYS A 66 10.29 -2.66 -16.85
CA LYS A 66 11.48 -3.37 -16.36
C LYS A 66 11.16 -4.38 -15.28
N TYR A 67 11.46 -5.63 -15.56
CA TYR A 67 11.45 -6.69 -14.55
C TYR A 67 12.72 -6.62 -13.69
N ALA A 68 12.58 -6.25 -12.40
CA ALA A 68 13.68 -5.92 -11.49
C ALA A 68 13.63 -6.71 -10.18
N GLU A 69 13.43 -8.02 -10.28
CA GLU A 69 13.43 -8.93 -9.11
C GLU A 69 14.78 -8.89 -8.38
N GLY A 70 14.75 -8.87 -7.06
CA GLY A 70 15.91 -8.71 -6.20
C GLY A 70 16.01 -7.30 -5.61
N TYR A 71 17.22 -6.88 -5.25
CA TYR A 71 17.52 -5.59 -4.62
C TYR A 71 18.60 -4.84 -5.39
N PRO A 72 18.79 -3.53 -5.19
CA PRO A 72 19.86 -2.76 -5.83
C PRO A 72 21.21 -3.45 -5.69
N GLY A 73 21.91 -3.63 -6.80
CA GLY A 73 23.19 -4.33 -6.88
C GLY A 73 23.12 -5.86 -6.72
N LYS A 74 21.94 -6.43 -6.49
CA LYS A 74 21.69 -7.88 -6.32
C LYS A 74 20.41 -8.30 -7.07
N ARG A 75 20.37 -8.02 -8.37
CA ARG A 75 19.24 -8.38 -9.24
C ARG A 75 19.43 -9.75 -9.86
N TYR A 76 18.33 -10.41 -10.16
CA TYR A 76 18.34 -11.68 -10.89
C TYR A 76 18.49 -11.47 -12.40
N TYR A 77 18.23 -10.27 -12.93
CA TYR A 77 18.25 -9.94 -14.34
C TYR A 77 19.16 -8.74 -14.62
N ALA A 78 19.73 -8.69 -15.83
CA ALA A 78 20.52 -7.56 -16.31
C ALA A 78 19.66 -6.36 -16.70
N GLY A 79 20.29 -5.20 -16.91
CA GLY A 79 19.63 -3.97 -17.36
C GLY A 79 18.85 -3.26 -16.25
N CYS A 80 19.26 -3.41 -15.00
CA CYS A 80 18.60 -2.81 -13.84
C CYS A 80 19.32 -1.56 -13.30
N GLU A 81 20.30 -1.02 -14.02
CA GLU A 81 21.16 0.08 -13.57
C GLU A 81 20.33 1.28 -13.12
N HIS A 82 19.38 1.73 -13.95
CA HIS A 82 18.55 2.90 -13.65
C HIS A 82 17.44 2.60 -12.65
N VAL A 83 16.94 1.37 -12.60
CA VAL A 83 16.02 0.93 -11.55
C VAL A 83 16.72 0.90 -10.20
N ASP A 84 17.97 0.46 -10.15
CA ASP A 84 18.81 0.48 -8.95
C ASP A 84 19.02 1.89 -8.43
N GLU A 85 19.31 2.85 -9.32
CA GLU A 85 19.40 4.28 -8.99
C GLU A 85 18.09 4.80 -8.40
N THR A 86 16.97 4.50 -9.05
CA THR A 86 15.63 4.93 -8.60
C THR A 86 15.29 4.37 -7.23
N GLU A 87 15.48 3.07 -7.01
CA GLU A 87 15.20 2.42 -5.73
C GLU A 87 16.15 2.91 -4.63
N THR A 88 17.43 3.09 -4.94
CA THR A 88 18.43 3.64 -4.00
C THR A 88 18.07 5.08 -3.59
N LEU A 89 17.65 5.94 -4.53
CA LEU A 89 17.17 7.28 -4.20
C LEU A 89 15.97 7.24 -3.24
N ALA A 90 15.02 6.36 -3.48
CA ALA A 90 13.85 6.21 -2.61
C ALA A 90 14.27 5.74 -1.20
N ILE A 91 15.15 4.75 -1.09
CA ILE A 91 15.69 4.24 0.18
C ILE A 91 16.39 5.36 0.96
N GLU A 92 17.32 6.09 0.33
CA GLU A 92 18.09 7.12 1.01
C GLU A 92 17.22 8.32 1.45
N ARG A 93 16.24 8.71 0.63
CA ARG A 93 15.28 9.75 1.00
C ARG A 93 14.40 9.33 2.16
N LEU A 94 13.93 8.08 2.18
CA LEU A 94 13.12 7.54 3.27
C LEU A 94 13.94 7.44 4.57
N LYS A 95 15.17 6.96 4.51
CA LYS A 95 16.09 6.93 5.66
C LYS A 95 16.31 8.32 6.25
N LYS A 96 16.49 9.33 5.41
CA LYS A 96 16.65 10.72 5.83
C LYS A 96 15.36 11.27 6.45
N LEU A 97 14.20 11.00 5.84
CA LEU A 97 12.90 11.48 6.30
C LEU A 97 12.54 10.94 7.70
N PHE A 98 12.78 9.66 7.94
CA PHE A 98 12.47 8.99 9.20
C PHE A 98 13.64 8.88 10.16
N ASN A 99 14.81 9.44 9.82
CA ASN A 99 16.04 9.34 10.59
C ASN A 99 16.34 7.89 11.02
N CYS A 100 16.22 6.94 10.09
CA CYS A 100 16.40 5.53 10.32
C CYS A 100 17.62 4.97 9.56
N LYS A 101 18.16 3.83 10.04
CA LYS A 101 19.34 3.20 9.44
C LYS A 101 19.00 2.35 8.21
N PHE A 102 17.81 1.77 8.18
CA PHE A 102 17.37 0.85 7.15
C PHE A 102 15.98 1.23 6.66
N ALA A 103 15.74 1.05 5.38
CA ALA A 103 14.44 1.23 4.76
C ALA A 103 14.26 0.21 3.62
N ASN A 104 13.04 -0.28 3.45
CA ASN A 104 12.63 -1.08 2.31
C ASN A 104 11.46 -0.37 1.62
N VAL A 105 11.62 -0.07 0.33
CA VAL A 105 10.64 0.69 -0.47
C VAL A 105 9.90 -0.19 -1.48
N GLN A 106 10.11 -1.50 -1.47
CA GLN A 106 9.50 -2.42 -2.43
C GLN A 106 8.02 -2.77 -2.15
N PRO A 107 7.48 -2.74 -0.91
CA PRO A 107 6.09 -3.04 -0.70
C PRO A 107 5.18 -2.14 -1.54
N HIS A 108 4.23 -2.75 -2.27
CA HIS A 108 3.27 -2.02 -3.10
C HIS A 108 2.15 -1.34 -2.29
N SER A 109 2.04 -1.66 -0.99
CA SER A 109 1.01 -1.13 -0.09
C SER A 109 1.43 -1.24 1.37
N GLY A 110 0.80 -0.46 2.26
CA GLY A 110 0.96 -0.62 3.70
C GLY A 110 0.56 -2.01 4.20
N ALA A 111 -0.44 -2.64 3.59
CA ALA A 111 -0.83 -4.01 3.91
C ALA A 111 0.28 -5.02 3.61
N GLN A 112 0.98 -4.87 2.48
CA GLN A 112 2.13 -5.71 2.14
C GLN A 112 3.33 -5.43 3.06
N ALA A 113 3.59 -4.17 3.41
CA ALA A 113 4.64 -3.81 4.35
C ALA A 113 4.40 -4.45 5.73
N ASN A 114 3.18 -4.36 6.26
CA ASN A 114 2.79 -5.02 7.49
C ASN A 114 2.92 -6.55 7.37
N GLY A 115 2.50 -7.14 6.25
CA GLY A 115 2.65 -8.56 5.98
C GLY A 115 4.10 -9.03 6.00
N ALA A 116 5.02 -8.24 5.45
CA ALA A 116 6.45 -8.52 5.48
C ALA A 116 7.01 -8.52 6.92
N VAL A 117 6.59 -7.55 7.74
CA VAL A 117 6.95 -7.50 9.17
C VAL A 117 6.42 -8.74 9.91
N TYR A 118 5.18 -9.11 9.67
CA TYR A 118 4.59 -10.31 10.28
C TYR A 118 5.36 -11.56 9.89
N LEU A 119 5.68 -11.72 8.62
CA LEU A 119 6.45 -12.86 8.13
C LEU A 119 7.86 -12.95 8.76
N ALA A 120 8.48 -11.79 8.99
CA ALA A 120 9.82 -11.74 9.59
C ALA A 120 9.84 -12.05 11.09
N LEU A 121 8.79 -11.68 11.84
CA LEU A 121 8.80 -11.68 13.29
C LEU A 121 7.87 -12.73 13.93
N LEU A 122 6.92 -13.27 13.19
CA LEU A 122 5.82 -14.07 13.72
C LEU A 122 5.67 -15.42 13.01
N LYS A 123 4.97 -16.32 13.69
CA LYS A 123 4.48 -17.57 13.11
C LYS A 123 2.95 -17.58 13.19
N PRO A 124 2.22 -18.28 12.29
CA PRO A 124 0.78 -18.48 12.43
C PRO A 124 0.41 -18.98 13.83
N GLY A 125 -0.61 -18.39 14.43
CA GLY A 125 -1.04 -18.65 15.80
C GLY A 125 -0.39 -17.79 16.89
N ASP A 126 0.64 -17.02 16.57
CA ASP A 126 1.22 -16.08 17.53
C ASP A 126 0.23 -14.97 17.91
N THR A 127 0.34 -14.45 19.12
CA THR A 127 -0.51 -13.35 19.59
C THR A 127 0.06 -12.01 19.14
N ILE A 128 -0.80 -11.19 18.55
CA ILE A 128 -0.54 -9.80 18.20
C ILE A 128 -1.55 -8.89 18.91
N MET A 129 -1.19 -7.63 19.11
CA MET A 129 -2.10 -6.62 19.65
C MET A 129 -2.07 -5.37 18.79
N GLY A 130 -3.23 -4.76 18.56
CA GLY A 130 -3.35 -3.53 17.77
C GLY A 130 -4.65 -2.81 18.06
N MET A 131 -4.76 -1.55 17.62
CA MET A 131 -5.99 -0.80 17.74
C MET A 131 -7.12 -1.49 16.98
N SER A 132 -8.29 -1.62 17.60
CA SER A 132 -9.46 -2.22 16.96
C SER A 132 -9.97 -1.35 15.80
N LEU A 133 -10.63 -1.99 14.85
CA LEU A 133 -11.22 -1.30 13.70
C LEU A 133 -12.24 -0.22 14.13
N ASN A 134 -13.03 -0.52 15.16
CA ASN A 134 -14.04 0.40 15.69
C ASN A 134 -13.45 1.66 16.33
N SER A 135 -12.19 1.62 16.73
CA SER A 135 -11.45 2.75 17.30
C SER A 135 -10.52 3.45 16.31
N GLY A 136 -10.62 3.10 15.01
CA GLY A 136 -9.83 3.71 13.95
C GLY A 136 -8.58 2.93 13.55
N GLY A 137 -8.43 1.68 14.03
CA GLY A 137 -7.36 0.78 13.61
C GLY A 137 -7.51 0.33 12.15
N HIS A 138 -6.42 -0.13 11.55
CA HIS A 138 -6.42 -0.65 10.19
C HIS A 138 -6.84 -2.13 10.15
N LEU A 139 -7.34 -2.60 9.00
CA LEU A 139 -7.69 -4.01 8.79
C LEU A 139 -6.51 -4.96 9.12
N THR A 140 -5.28 -4.57 8.79
CA THR A 140 -4.08 -5.37 9.06
C THR A 140 -3.67 -5.44 10.54
N HIS A 141 -4.36 -4.73 11.44
CA HIS A 141 -4.11 -4.78 12.89
C HIS A 141 -4.84 -5.93 13.59
N GLY A 142 -5.23 -6.97 12.88
CA GLY A 142 -5.87 -8.15 13.46
C GLY A 142 -7.34 -8.31 13.15
N SER A 143 -7.90 -7.54 12.20
CA SER A 143 -9.27 -7.75 11.76
C SER A 143 -9.46 -9.14 11.17
N LYS A 144 -10.54 -9.83 11.57
CA LYS A 144 -10.90 -11.17 11.06
C LYS A 144 -11.06 -11.24 9.54
N ALA A 145 -11.35 -10.12 8.88
CA ALA A 145 -11.46 -10.03 7.44
C ALA A 145 -10.10 -10.05 6.73
N SER A 146 -9.01 -9.72 7.43
CA SER A 146 -7.65 -9.63 6.88
C SER A 146 -6.80 -10.86 7.20
N LEU A 147 -5.65 -10.97 6.52
CA LEU A 147 -4.65 -12.00 6.78
C LEU A 147 -4.23 -12.02 8.25
N SER A 148 -4.02 -10.86 8.86
CA SER A 148 -3.57 -10.74 10.24
C SER A 148 -4.55 -11.36 11.26
N GLY A 149 -5.85 -11.19 11.04
CA GLY A 149 -6.87 -11.80 11.91
C GLY A 149 -7.17 -13.27 11.61
N LYS A 150 -6.72 -13.78 10.45
CA LYS A 150 -6.85 -15.19 10.08
C LYS A 150 -5.66 -16.03 10.56
N TRP A 151 -4.46 -15.45 10.56
CA TRP A 151 -3.23 -16.16 10.88
C TRP A 151 -2.81 -16.04 12.34
N PHE A 152 -3.19 -14.94 13.01
CA PHE A 152 -2.74 -14.63 14.36
C PHE A 152 -3.88 -14.58 15.36
N ASN A 153 -3.55 -14.80 16.64
CA ASN A 153 -4.44 -14.53 17.75
C ASN A 153 -4.41 -13.01 18.03
N ALA A 154 -5.36 -12.28 17.46
CA ALA A 154 -5.38 -10.83 17.49
C ALA A 154 -6.17 -10.29 18.69
N ILE A 155 -5.52 -9.49 19.52
CA ILE A 155 -6.08 -8.78 20.66
C ILE A 155 -6.28 -7.31 20.26
N GLY A 156 -7.52 -6.82 20.31
CA GLY A 156 -7.85 -5.43 20.04
C GLY A 156 -7.79 -4.56 21.28
N TYR A 157 -7.25 -3.35 21.19
CA TYR A 157 -7.48 -2.31 22.19
C TYR A 157 -8.33 -1.18 21.59
N ASP A 158 -9.13 -0.57 22.43
CA ASP A 158 -10.05 0.49 22.05
C ASP A 158 -9.67 1.81 22.71
N VAL A 159 -10.21 2.92 22.19
CA VAL A 159 -10.19 4.21 22.86
C VAL A 159 -11.21 4.24 24.00
N ASP A 160 -10.98 5.08 24.99
CA ASP A 160 -11.99 5.39 26.02
C ASP A 160 -13.17 6.13 25.37
N LYS A 161 -14.39 5.65 25.65
CA LYS A 161 -15.60 6.17 25.00
C LYS A 161 -15.97 7.60 25.39
N ASN A 162 -15.49 8.07 26.52
CA ASN A 162 -15.83 9.40 27.03
C ASN A 162 -14.81 10.45 26.55
N SER A 163 -13.52 10.09 26.60
CA SER A 163 -12.43 11.00 26.24
C SER A 163 -12.04 10.91 24.77
N GLY A 164 -12.33 9.79 24.09
CA GLY A 164 -11.84 9.49 22.73
C GLY A 164 -10.33 9.18 22.67
N LEU A 165 -9.65 9.09 23.81
CA LEU A 165 -8.21 8.88 23.89
C LEU A 165 -7.86 7.41 24.15
N ILE A 166 -6.64 7.04 23.79
CA ILE A 166 -6.08 5.72 24.13
C ILE A 166 -5.82 5.68 25.64
N ASP A 167 -6.40 4.70 26.32
CA ASP A 167 -6.12 4.37 27.72
C ASP A 167 -4.88 3.47 27.80
N TYR A 168 -3.72 4.06 28.05
CA TYR A 168 -2.45 3.35 28.08
C TYR A 168 -2.34 2.34 29.23
N GLU A 169 -3.00 2.57 30.37
CA GLU A 169 -3.02 1.63 31.49
C GLU A 169 -3.78 0.36 31.10
N LYS A 170 -4.91 0.53 30.40
CA LYS A 170 -5.67 -0.58 29.86
C LYS A 170 -4.90 -1.35 28.79
N VAL A 171 -4.17 -0.65 27.90
CA VAL A 171 -3.31 -1.27 26.88
C VAL A 171 -2.21 -2.09 27.54
N GLU A 172 -1.54 -1.55 28.58
CA GLU A 172 -0.52 -2.28 29.34
C GLU A 172 -1.08 -3.53 30.01
N LYS A 173 -2.24 -3.42 30.66
CA LYS A 173 -2.93 -4.57 31.29
C LYS A 173 -3.21 -5.68 30.26
N LEU A 174 -3.75 -5.34 29.09
CA LEU A 174 -3.99 -6.29 28.01
C LEU A 174 -2.69 -6.93 27.51
N ALA A 175 -1.63 -6.13 27.38
CA ALA A 175 -0.31 -6.64 26.94
C ALA A 175 0.28 -7.62 27.95
N LEU A 176 0.18 -7.34 29.26
CA LEU A 176 0.66 -8.23 30.31
C LEU A 176 -0.15 -9.53 30.40
N GLU A 177 -1.47 -9.45 30.21
CA GLU A 177 -2.38 -10.57 30.21
C GLU A 177 -2.16 -11.51 29.02
N HIS A 178 -2.15 -10.95 27.81
CA HIS A 178 -2.13 -11.73 26.56
C HIS A 178 -0.72 -11.98 26.01
N LYS A 179 0.31 -11.27 26.51
CA LYS A 179 1.72 -11.40 26.13
C LYS A 179 1.94 -11.44 24.62
N PRO A 180 1.47 -10.42 23.87
CA PRO A 180 1.63 -10.39 22.41
C PRO A 180 3.12 -10.35 22.05
N LYS A 181 3.47 -11.05 20.96
CA LYS A 181 4.83 -10.97 20.38
C LYS A 181 5.05 -9.66 19.60
N LEU A 182 3.98 -9.05 19.14
CA LEU A 182 3.99 -7.79 18.40
C LEU A 182 2.82 -6.91 18.83
N ILE A 183 3.12 -5.65 19.09
CA ILE A 183 2.12 -4.58 19.29
C ILE A 183 2.21 -3.65 18.09
N ILE A 184 1.08 -3.43 17.42
CA ILE A 184 0.96 -2.53 16.28
C ILE A 184 0.44 -1.20 16.80
N ALA A 185 1.30 -0.19 16.79
CA ALA A 185 0.99 1.16 17.23
C ALA A 185 0.69 2.05 16.03
N GLY A 186 -0.56 2.49 15.91
CA GLY A 186 -1.01 3.35 14.83
C GLY A 186 -2.49 3.14 14.52
N GLY A 187 -3.05 4.01 13.71
CA GLY A 187 -4.44 3.95 13.26
C GLY A 187 -4.62 4.62 11.90
N SER A 188 -5.66 4.23 11.19
CA SER A 188 -6.05 4.86 9.92
C SER A 188 -7.00 6.03 10.13
N ALA A 189 -7.77 6.01 11.23
CA ALA A 189 -8.83 6.97 11.50
C ALA A 189 -8.96 7.31 13.00
N TYR A 190 -7.85 7.36 13.74
CA TYR A 190 -7.77 7.80 15.14
C TYR A 190 -7.61 9.31 15.24
#